data_dbe1ff569d3bcb5b9a3229429a7276b7
#
_entry.id   dbe1ff569d3bcb5b9a3229429a7276b7
#
_cell.length_a   1.000
_cell.length_b   1.000
_cell.length_c   1.000
_cell.angle_alpha   90.00
_cell.angle_beta   90.00
_cell.angle_gamma   90.00
#
_symmetry.space_group_name_H-M   'P 1'
#
loop_
_entity.id
_entity.type
_entity.pdbx_description
1 polymer ?
#
loop_
_entity_poly.entity_id
_entity_poly.type
_entity_poly.pdbx_seq_one_letter_code
_entity_poly.pdbx_strand_id
1 'polypeptide(L)'
;PLLSRINFRATGGAVEIMVNTNGYEEAAWGDLCDDIVKELTSGFKKIPAQLLKLSAFLPVCKAMLDLGPEWLDRYVREVLYEAFANGMEAGIVTGDGDKKPIGMTRQVGDNVVRSGNAYPEKTPVKVRDLSPATVGNLISLMAADPNGKARRVESILFLVNPQDYYQKVMPATTLMAPDGTYRNDVMPYPMTIIQTPALSRGKAVMGLSNRYLAMAGTAPNGRIEYSDHYHFLEDERVYLIKGYANGMPLDNNAFLLLDISGLKPATWKVTQVTETAPSDDATLSALSIGSLALSPAFASGTVTYTAETTNATNTVTAVPSDAGAEIEVLVNNRKIDNGSAATWQTGSNTVKVNVTAADGTAKKTYTVTVTKS
;
A
#
# COMPACT_ATOMS: atom_id res chain seq x y z
N PRO A 1 -16.18 12.75 -7.79
CA PRO A 1 -15.50 11.92 -6.77
C PRO A 1 -14.23 12.58 -6.23
N LEU A 2 -13.37 13.20 -7.08
CA LEU A 2 -12.12 13.84 -6.63
C LEU A 2 -12.39 15.06 -5.74
N LEU A 3 -13.30 15.93 -6.14
CA LEU A 3 -13.60 17.19 -5.43
C LEU A 3 -14.05 16.96 -3.98
N SER A 4 -14.73 15.85 -3.68
CA SER A 4 -15.14 15.50 -2.31
C SER A 4 -13.99 14.99 -1.42
N ARG A 5 -12.83 14.70 -1.99
CA ARG A 5 -11.64 14.20 -1.27
C ARG A 5 -10.59 15.27 -1.03
N ILE A 6 -10.77 16.44 -1.60
CA ILE A 6 -9.89 17.60 -1.44
C ILE A 6 -10.54 18.59 -0.49
N ASN A 7 -9.76 19.08 0.47
CA ASN A 7 -10.23 20.08 1.42
C ASN A 7 -10.16 21.47 0.79
N PHE A 8 -11.32 22.02 0.44
CA PHE A 8 -11.44 23.39 -0.02
C PHE A 8 -11.46 24.37 1.16
N ARG A 9 -10.56 25.32 1.14
CA ARG A 9 -10.57 26.43 2.09
C ARG A 9 -11.41 27.58 1.50
N ALA A 10 -12.44 28.01 2.20
CA ALA A 10 -13.21 29.18 1.81
C ALA A 10 -12.36 30.44 2.00
N THR A 11 -12.23 31.25 0.95
CA THR A 11 -11.49 32.52 0.99
C THR A 11 -12.40 33.64 0.49
N GLY A 12 -12.66 34.64 1.34
CA GLY A 12 -13.53 35.78 1.03
C GLY A 12 -12.84 36.94 0.30
N GLY A 13 -11.69 36.74 -0.33
CA GLY A 13 -10.93 37.79 -1.01
C GLY A 13 -9.48 37.39 -1.32
N ALA A 14 -8.67 38.31 -1.82
CA ALA A 14 -7.23 38.09 -1.98
C ALA A 14 -6.59 37.99 -0.59
N VAL A 15 -6.28 36.79 -0.15
CA VAL A 15 -5.67 36.52 1.15
C VAL A 15 -4.35 35.81 0.93
N GLU A 16 -3.33 36.23 1.64
CA GLU A 16 -2.11 35.43 1.77
C GLU A 16 -2.40 34.28 2.73
N ILE A 17 -2.25 33.05 2.28
CA ILE A 17 -2.35 31.86 3.14
C ILE A 17 -0.95 31.48 3.59
N MET A 18 -0.74 31.40 4.90
CA MET A 18 0.46 30.82 5.46
C MET A 18 0.32 29.28 5.49
N VAL A 19 1.24 28.61 4.85
CA VAL A 19 1.30 27.14 4.83
C VAL A 19 2.65 26.69 5.34
N ASN A 20 2.63 25.73 6.26
CA ASN A 20 3.85 25.05 6.68
C ASN A 20 4.26 24.03 5.61
N THR A 21 5.40 24.27 4.97
CA THR A 21 5.99 23.38 3.95
C THR A 21 7.01 22.41 4.53
N ASN A 22 7.39 22.58 5.80
CA ASN A 22 8.34 21.69 6.47
C ASN A 22 7.68 20.34 6.83
N GLY A 23 8.50 19.29 6.83
CA GLY A 23 8.15 17.97 7.31
C GLY A 23 8.05 17.90 8.82
N TYR A 24 8.46 16.78 9.39
CA TYR A 24 8.43 16.52 10.84
C TYR A 24 9.43 17.45 11.57
N GLU A 25 8.92 18.19 12.55
CA GLU A 25 9.73 18.98 13.49
C GLU A 25 9.37 18.58 14.93
N GLU A 26 10.39 18.35 15.76
CA GLU A 26 10.24 17.97 17.15
C GLU A 26 10.34 19.17 18.07
N ALA A 27 9.44 19.26 19.07
CA ALA A 27 9.63 20.12 20.22
C ALA A 27 10.74 19.56 21.11
N ALA A 28 11.48 20.44 21.79
CA ALA A 28 12.49 20.02 22.77
C ALA A 28 11.84 19.68 24.11
N TRP A 29 12.34 18.63 24.75
CA TRP A 29 12.05 18.32 26.13
C TRP A 29 13.04 19.08 27.02
N GLY A 30 12.58 19.65 28.13
CA GLY A 30 13.38 20.31 29.15
C GLY A 30 12.82 20.01 30.55
N ASP A 31 13.57 20.33 31.58
CA ASP A 31 13.07 20.21 32.95
C ASP A 31 12.01 21.28 33.25
N LEU A 32 11.19 21.05 34.30
CA LEU A 32 10.00 21.89 34.60
C LEU A 32 10.29 23.38 34.78
N CYS A 33 11.54 23.76 35.07
CA CYS A 33 11.96 25.15 35.30
C CYS A 33 13.02 25.64 34.33
N ASP A 34 13.28 24.91 33.22
CA ASP A 34 14.23 25.34 32.20
C ASP A 34 13.64 26.37 31.23
N ASP A 35 14.51 27.24 30.72
CA ASP A 35 14.14 28.20 29.69
C ASP A 35 13.71 27.48 28.40
N ILE A 36 12.70 28.03 27.71
CA ILE A 36 12.25 27.53 26.41
C ILE A 36 13.30 27.90 25.36
N VAL A 37 14.14 26.94 24.98
CA VAL A 37 15.35 27.18 24.16
C VAL A 37 15.15 26.84 22.68
N LYS A 38 14.11 26.11 22.27
CA LYS A 38 13.96 25.66 20.89
C LYS A 38 12.93 26.47 20.12
N GLU A 39 13.41 27.33 19.25
CA GLU A 39 12.59 27.93 18.22
C GLU A 39 12.32 26.92 17.10
N LEU A 40 11.05 26.67 16.78
CA LEU A 40 10.69 25.90 15.61
C LEU A 40 11.03 26.73 14.36
N THR A 41 11.93 26.21 13.52
CA THR A 41 12.23 26.81 12.22
C THR A 41 11.03 26.62 11.30
N SER A 42 10.04 27.51 11.43
CA SER A 42 8.81 27.41 10.65
C SER A 42 9.09 27.71 9.18
N GLY A 43 8.96 26.69 8.32
CA GLY A 43 8.90 26.87 6.86
C GLY A 43 7.55 27.43 6.43
N PHE A 44 7.06 28.49 7.11
CA PHE A 44 5.85 29.16 6.67
C PHE A 44 6.11 29.90 5.37
N LYS A 45 5.53 29.37 4.28
CA LYS A 45 5.53 30.04 2.99
C LYS A 45 4.21 30.81 2.83
N LYS A 46 4.32 32.08 2.52
CA LYS A 46 3.17 32.89 2.12
C LYS A 46 2.82 32.54 0.68
N ILE A 47 1.60 32.05 0.49
CA ILE A 47 1.06 31.73 -0.84
C ILE A 47 -0.01 32.77 -1.14
N PRO A 48 0.14 33.57 -2.23
CA PRO A 48 -0.90 34.50 -2.65
C PRO A 48 -2.14 33.71 -3.11
N ALA A 49 -3.24 33.91 -2.44
CA ALA A 49 -4.53 33.26 -2.72
C ALA A 49 -5.30 34.06 -3.77
N GLN A 50 -4.78 34.15 -5.00
CA GLN A 50 -5.51 34.77 -6.08
C GLN A 50 -6.55 33.80 -6.62
N LEU A 51 -7.85 34.13 -6.49
CA LEU A 51 -8.92 33.34 -7.07
C LEU A 51 -9.02 33.57 -8.58
N LEU A 52 -9.25 32.50 -9.30
CA LEU A 52 -9.44 32.48 -10.75
C LEU A 52 -10.92 32.21 -11.05
N LYS A 53 -11.44 32.82 -12.12
CA LYS A 53 -12.82 32.63 -12.53
C LYS A 53 -12.94 31.39 -13.44
N LEU A 54 -13.80 30.45 -13.08
CA LEU A 54 -14.28 29.39 -13.94
C LEU A 54 -15.72 29.68 -14.33
N SER A 55 -16.05 29.64 -15.62
CA SER A 55 -17.41 29.91 -16.09
C SER A 55 -17.72 29.11 -17.35
N ALA A 56 -19.00 28.75 -17.51
CA ALA A 56 -19.57 28.19 -18.73
C ALA A 56 -20.96 28.78 -18.95
N PHE A 57 -21.40 28.85 -20.20
CA PHE A 57 -22.75 29.31 -20.52
C PHE A 57 -23.39 28.37 -21.54
N LEU A 58 -24.73 28.33 -21.53
CA LEU A 58 -25.53 27.53 -22.43
C LEU A 58 -26.76 28.33 -22.87
N PRO A 59 -26.90 28.67 -24.18
CA PRO A 59 -28.12 29.22 -24.71
C PRO A 59 -29.18 28.13 -24.91
N VAL A 60 -30.43 28.42 -24.54
CA VAL A 60 -31.57 27.51 -24.68
C VAL A 60 -32.74 28.30 -25.31
N CYS A 61 -33.36 27.77 -26.35
CA CYS A 61 -34.52 28.40 -26.99
C CYS A 61 -35.67 28.54 -25.99
N LYS A 62 -36.23 29.74 -25.87
CA LYS A 62 -37.34 30.04 -24.93
C LYS A 62 -38.60 29.24 -25.26
N ALA A 63 -38.90 29.05 -26.56
CA ALA A 63 -40.04 28.22 -26.96
C ALA A 63 -39.91 26.76 -26.43
N MET A 64 -38.71 26.22 -26.30
CA MET A 64 -38.49 24.90 -25.67
C MET A 64 -38.72 24.93 -24.14
N LEU A 65 -38.45 26.08 -23.51
CA LEU A 65 -38.69 26.24 -22.07
C LEU A 65 -40.18 26.47 -21.77
N ASP A 66 -40.89 27.21 -22.64
CA ASP A 66 -42.31 27.56 -22.47
C ASP A 66 -43.21 26.37 -22.80
N LEU A 67 -42.87 25.59 -23.84
CA LEU A 67 -43.64 24.44 -24.32
C LEU A 67 -43.09 23.10 -23.84
N GLY A 68 -41.88 23.10 -23.28
CA GLY A 68 -41.17 21.91 -22.86
C GLY A 68 -41.56 21.41 -21.48
N PRO A 69 -41.14 20.20 -21.12
CA PRO A 69 -41.43 19.66 -19.81
C PRO A 69 -40.69 20.43 -18.70
N GLU A 70 -41.29 20.52 -17.51
CA GLU A 70 -40.71 21.21 -16.31
C GLU A 70 -39.30 20.73 -15.93
N TRP A 71 -38.93 19.52 -16.37
CA TRP A 71 -37.60 18.99 -16.10
C TRP A 71 -36.50 19.65 -16.92
N LEU A 72 -36.81 20.38 -18.00
CA LEU A 72 -35.81 20.95 -18.92
C LEU A 72 -34.91 21.99 -18.23
N ASP A 73 -35.48 22.92 -17.45
CA ASP A 73 -34.71 23.92 -16.69
C ASP A 73 -33.75 23.21 -15.69
N ARG A 74 -34.24 22.19 -15.00
CA ARG A 74 -33.43 21.41 -14.08
C ARG A 74 -32.29 20.68 -14.81
N TYR A 75 -32.58 20.07 -15.94
CA TYR A 75 -31.57 19.37 -16.76
C TYR A 75 -30.48 20.32 -17.23
N VAL A 76 -30.83 21.50 -17.73
CA VAL A 76 -29.87 22.54 -18.15
C VAL A 76 -28.93 22.92 -16.99
N ARG A 77 -29.48 23.08 -15.79
CA ARG A 77 -28.69 23.38 -14.57
C ARG A 77 -27.77 22.22 -14.20
N GLU A 78 -28.22 20.99 -14.28
CA GLU A 78 -27.42 19.80 -14.01
C GLU A 78 -26.24 19.71 -14.98
N VAL A 79 -26.46 19.93 -16.28
CA VAL A 79 -25.39 19.94 -17.30
C VAL A 79 -24.36 21.04 -17.01
N LEU A 80 -24.79 22.22 -16.61
CA LEU A 80 -23.88 23.31 -16.25
C LEU A 80 -23.08 23.02 -15.00
N TYR A 81 -23.68 22.42 -13.96
CA TYR A 81 -22.97 22.00 -12.76
C TYR A 81 -21.96 20.90 -13.07
N GLU A 82 -22.30 19.95 -13.93
CA GLU A 82 -21.39 18.89 -14.36
C GLU A 82 -20.20 19.48 -15.14
N ALA A 83 -20.46 20.36 -16.10
CA ALA A 83 -19.41 21.03 -16.88
C ALA A 83 -18.47 21.85 -15.96
N PHE A 84 -19.04 22.55 -14.98
CA PHE A 84 -18.25 23.29 -13.98
C PHE A 84 -17.39 22.38 -13.12
N ALA A 85 -17.94 21.27 -12.63
CA ALA A 85 -17.20 20.29 -11.83
C ALA A 85 -16.08 19.63 -12.63
N ASN A 86 -16.32 19.27 -13.89
CA ASN A 86 -15.33 18.71 -14.79
C ASN A 86 -14.20 19.71 -15.09
N GLY A 87 -14.53 20.99 -15.32
CA GLY A 87 -13.54 22.05 -15.49
C GLY A 87 -12.69 22.29 -14.26
N MET A 88 -13.29 22.23 -13.06
CA MET A 88 -12.59 22.33 -11.78
C MET A 88 -11.64 21.13 -11.59
N GLU A 89 -12.12 19.92 -11.84
CA GLU A 89 -11.33 18.69 -11.72
C GLU A 89 -10.15 18.70 -12.70
N ALA A 90 -10.37 19.11 -13.95
CA ALA A 90 -9.30 19.25 -14.94
C ALA A 90 -8.23 20.26 -14.50
N GLY A 91 -8.65 21.41 -13.93
CA GLY A 91 -7.72 22.40 -13.38
C GLY A 91 -6.87 21.85 -12.23
N ILE A 92 -7.49 21.13 -11.30
CA ILE A 92 -6.81 20.54 -10.13
C ILE A 92 -5.85 19.41 -10.53
N VAL A 93 -6.20 18.61 -11.54
CA VAL A 93 -5.38 17.46 -11.95
C VAL A 93 -4.26 17.89 -12.91
N THR A 94 -4.57 18.62 -13.97
CA THR A 94 -3.63 18.88 -15.08
C THR A 94 -3.36 20.36 -15.35
N GLY A 95 -4.02 21.28 -14.65
CA GLY A 95 -3.84 22.71 -14.86
C GLY A 95 -2.36 23.12 -14.80
N ASP A 96 -1.96 24.09 -15.62
CA ASP A 96 -0.57 24.54 -15.76
C ASP A 96 -0.23 25.79 -14.92
N GLY A 97 -1.22 26.38 -14.24
CA GLY A 97 -1.05 27.58 -13.43
C GLY A 97 -1.21 28.89 -14.21
N ASP A 98 -1.33 28.86 -15.55
CA ASP A 98 -1.67 30.06 -16.33
C ASP A 98 -3.18 30.22 -16.43
N LYS A 99 -3.72 31.15 -15.69
CA LYS A 99 -5.17 31.45 -15.56
C LYS A 99 -6.04 30.25 -15.14
N LYS A 100 -5.43 29.24 -14.55
CA LYS A 100 -6.05 28.02 -13.99
C LYS A 100 -5.23 27.49 -12.81
N PRO A 101 -5.77 26.60 -11.98
CA PRO A 101 -5.02 26.01 -10.86
C PRO A 101 -3.72 25.34 -11.31
N ILE A 102 -2.77 25.23 -10.39
CA ILE A 102 -1.58 24.41 -10.61
C ILE A 102 -1.93 22.97 -10.31
N GLY A 103 -1.93 22.13 -11.32
CA GLY A 103 -2.34 20.74 -11.25
C GLY A 103 -1.37 19.84 -10.49
N MET A 104 -1.91 18.69 -10.04
CA MET A 104 -1.13 17.66 -9.35
C MET A 104 -0.01 17.07 -10.23
N THR A 105 -0.16 17.16 -11.56
CA THR A 105 0.83 16.70 -12.54
C THR A 105 2.00 17.68 -12.73
N ARG A 106 1.98 18.86 -12.11
CA ARG A 106 2.97 19.93 -12.34
C ARG A 106 4.07 19.94 -11.30
N GLN A 107 5.27 20.34 -11.74
CA GLN A 107 6.39 20.60 -10.85
C GLN A 107 6.16 21.91 -10.10
N VAL A 108 6.35 21.89 -8.79
CA VAL A 108 6.25 23.07 -7.94
C VAL A 108 7.51 23.20 -7.08
N GLY A 109 7.93 24.43 -6.80
CA GLY A 109 9.13 24.73 -6.01
C GLY A 109 9.81 26.02 -6.48
N ASP A 110 10.76 26.51 -5.70
CA ASP A 110 11.42 27.80 -5.95
C ASP A 110 12.37 27.74 -7.15
N ASN A 111 12.92 26.57 -7.49
CA ASN A 111 13.88 26.36 -8.58
C ASN A 111 13.21 25.86 -9.87
N VAL A 112 11.89 25.90 -9.98
CA VAL A 112 11.19 25.42 -11.17
C VAL A 112 11.23 26.49 -12.26
N VAL A 113 11.84 26.15 -13.39
CA VAL A 113 11.86 27.00 -14.59
C VAL A 113 10.50 26.94 -15.27
N ARG A 114 9.81 28.07 -15.34
CA ARG A 114 8.49 28.21 -15.98
C ARG A 114 8.61 28.64 -17.44
N SER A 115 7.70 28.20 -18.27
CA SER A 115 7.54 28.75 -19.62
C SER A 115 6.43 29.83 -19.57
N GLY A 116 6.83 31.09 -19.48
CA GLY A 116 5.90 32.17 -19.14
C GLY A 116 5.32 31.98 -17.72
N ASN A 117 3.99 31.88 -17.61
CA ASN A 117 3.30 31.61 -16.35
C ASN A 117 3.06 30.11 -16.10
N ALA A 118 3.29 29.26 -17.11
CA ALA A 118 2.98 27.84 -17.05
C ALA A 118 4.05 27.03 -16.31
N TYR A 119 3.63 26.18 -15.39
CA TYR A 119 4.45 25.22 -14.68
C TYR A 119 4.69 23.97 -15.54
N PRO A 120 5.93 23.48 -15.63
CA PRO A 120 6.25 22.29 -16.41
C PRO A 120 5.58 21.03 -15.80
N GLU A 121 5.31 20.07 -16.66
CA GLU A 121 4.81 18.75 -16.23
C GLU A 121 5.93 17.97 -15.54
N LYS A 122 5.58 17.15 -14.54
CA LYS A 122 6.52 16.24 -13.87
C LYS A 122 6.99 15.16 -14.84
N THR A 123 8.22 14.72 -14.68
CA THR A 123 8.71 13.53 -15.38
C THR A 123 7.96 12.29 -14.87
N PRO A 124 7.27 11.54 -15.72
CA PRO A 124 6.54 10.37 -15.29
C PRO A 124 7.45 9.25 -14.78
N VAL A 125 7.10 8.66 -13.64
CA VAL A 125 7.76 7.47 -13.10
C VAL A 125 7.15 6.24 -13.77
N LYS A 126 7.96 5.41 -14.41
CA LYS A 126 7.49 4.20 -15.08
C LYS A 126 7.08 3.13 -14.08
N VAL A 127 5.83 2.65 -14.19
CA VAL A 127 5.27 1.60 -13.32
C VAL A 127 4.89 0.41 -14.19
N ARG A 128 5.44 -0.77 -13.87
CA ARG A 128 5.20 -2.01 -14.62
C ARG A 128 4.31 -3.00 -13.87
N ASP A 129 4.21 -2.86 -12.56
CA ASP A 129 3.38 -3.67 -11.67
C ASP A 129 2.97 -2.84 -10.45
N LEU A 130 1.97 -3.31 -9.71
CA LEU A 130 1.50 -2.73 -8.45
C LEU A 130 1.82 -3.66 -7.28
N SER A 131 2.98 -4.34 -7.33
CA SER A 131 3.47 -5.18 -6.24
C SER A 131 3.77 -4.38 -4.97
N PRO A 132 3.79 -5.02 -3.80
CA PRO A 132 4.15 -4.36 -2.54
C PRO A 132 5.48 -3.61 -2.59
N ALA A 133 6.48 -4.14 -3.30
CA ALA A 133 7.77 -3.50 -3.47
C ALA A 133 7.69 -2.23 -4.31
N THR A 134 7.00 -2.28 -5.45
CA THR A 134 6.83 -1.12 -6.34
C THR A 134 6.01 -0.02 -5.67
N VAL A 135 4.87 -0.38 -5.05
CA VAL A 135 4.02 0.58 -4.34
C VAL A 135 4.74 1.16 -3.13
N GLY A 136 5.49 0.35 -2.36
CA GLY A 136 6.30 0.80 -1.25
C GLY A 136 7.37 1.82 -1.67
N ASN A 137 8.05 1.60 -2.80
CA ASN A 137 9.01 2.55 -3.36
C ASN A 137 8.35 3.88 -3.75
N LEU A 138 7.18 3.85 -4.40
CA LEU A 138 6.43 5.07 -4.73
C LEU A 138 6.01 5.84 -3.48
N ILE A 139 5.52 5.16 -2.46
CA ILE A 139 5.14 5.77 -1.17
C ILE A 139 6.38 6.37 -0.48
N SER A 140 7.52 5.69 -0.54
CA SER A 140 8.79 6.19 0.01
C SER A 140 9.21 7.54 -0.58
N LEU A 141 9.01 7.75 -1.89
CA LEU A 141 9.27 9.05 -2.54
C LEU A 141 8.37 10.17 -2.00
N MET A 142 7.13 9.84 -1.60
CA MET A 142 6.19 10.79 -0.99
C MET A 142 6.41 10.96 0.51
N ALA A 143 7.09 10.02 1.17
CA ALA A 143 7.38 10.04 2.61
C ALA A 143 8.48 11.04 3.02
N ALA A 144 9.13 11.66 2.05
CA ALA A 144 10.08 12.73 2.28
C ALA A 144 9.59 14.06 1.69
N ASP A 145 9.77 15.16 2.41
CA ASP A 145 9.55 16.50 1.88
C ASP A 145 10.69 16.90 0.92
N PRO A 146 10.60 18.03 0.19
CA PRO A 146 11.68 18.50 -0.68
C PRO A 146 13.01 18.77 0.03
N ASN A 147 13.00 18.95 1.35
CA ASN A 147 14.21 19.20 2.17
C ASN A 147 14.77 17.88 2.74
N GLY A 148 14.21 16.73 2.40
CA GLY A 148 14.63 15.41 2.87
C GLY A 148 14.13 15.03 4.27
N LYS A 149 13.29 15.85 4.92
CA LYS A 149 12.67 15.50 6.21
C LYS A 149 11.57 14.46 6.01
N ALA A 150 11.57 13.44 6.85
CA ALA A 150 10.53 12.40 6.84
C ALA A 150 9.17 12.99 7.20
N ARG A 151 8.11 12.46 6.58
CA ARG A 151 6.73 12.78 6.91
C ARG A 151 5.86 11.54 6.93
N ARG A 152 4.79 11.58 7.72
CA ARG A 152 3.77 10.53 7.72
C ARG A 152 2.95 10.60 6.44
N VAL A 153 2.73 9.45 5.84
CA VAL A 153 1.92 9.30 4.62
C VAL A 153 0.53 8.83 5.01
N GLU A 154 -0.45 9.66 4.72
CA GLU A 154 -1.87 9.42 5.01
C GLU A 154 -2.71 9.84 3.80
N SER A 155 -3.90 9.22 3.64
CA SER A 155 -4.90 9.62 2.64
C SER A 155 -4.38 9.66 1.20
N ILE A 156 -3.79 8.54 0.74
CA ILE A 156 -3.28 8.42 -0.63
C ILE A 156 -4.44 8.35 -1.63
N LEU A 157 -4.35 9.18 -2.68
CA LEU A 157 -5.19 9.12 -3.87
C LEU A 157 -4.43 8.47 -5.02
N PHE A 158 -5.13 7.65 -5.80
CA PHE A 158 -4.65 7.10 -7.05
C PHE A 158 -5.62 7.49 -8.17
N LEU A 159 -5.21 8.48 -8.98
CA LEU A 159 -6.03 9.02 -10.07
C LEU A 159 -5.65 8.33 -11.38
N VAL A 160 -6.63 7.91 -12.16
CA VAL A 160 -6.40 7.21 -13.42
C VAL A 160 -7.52 7.52 -14.42
N ASN A 161 -7.18 7.49 -15.72
CA ASN A 161 -8.18 7.59 -16.78
C ASN A 161 -9.14 6.38 -16.71
N PRO A 162 -10.47 6.57 -16.86
CA PRO A 162 -11.44 5.47 -16.77
C PRO A 162 -11.14 4.29 -17.70
N GLN A 163 -10.68 4.54 -18.93
CA GLN A 163 -10.34 3.47 -19.86
C GLN A 163 -9.10 2.69 -19.40
N ASP A 164 -8.08 3.37 -18.88
CA ASP A 164 -6.88 2.72 -18.35
C ASP A 164 -7.16 2.01 -17.02
N TYR A 165 -8.14 2.48 -16.25
CA TYR A 165 -8.59 1.76 -15.06
C TYR A 165 -9.04 0.34 -15.43
N TYR A 166 -10.00 0.21 -16.35
CA TYR A 166 -10.51 -1.11 -16.74
C TYR A 166 -9.50 -1.96 -17.52
N GLN A 167 -8.66 -1.34 -18.34
CA GLN A 167 -7.71 -2.08 -19.18
C GLN A 167 -6.42 -2.48 -18.45
N LYS A 168 -5.99 -1.73 -17.43
CA LYS A 168 -4.67 -1.90 -16.82
C LYS A 168 -4.73 -2.00 -15.31
N VAL A 169 -5.37 -1.04 -14.62
CA VAL A 169 -5.35 -1.00 -13.14
C VAL A 169 -6.20 -2.12 -12.56
N MET A 170 -7.42 -2.28 -13.01
CA MET A 170 -8.30 -3.35 -12.54
C MET A 170 -7.64 -4.75 -12.69
N PRO A 171 -7.09 -5.14 -13.87
CA PRO A 171 -6.40 -6.42 -13.99
C PRO A 171 -5.13 -6.53 -13.11
N ALA A 172 -4.47 -5.40 -12.82
CA ALA A 172 -3.28 -5.38 -11.96
C ALA A 172 -3.60 -5.45 -10.46
N THR A 173 -4.85 -5.17 -10.07
CA THR A 173 -5.29 -5.11 -8.67
C THR A 173 -6.39 -6.13 -8.34
N THR A 174 -6.82 -6.94 -9.31
CA THR A 174 -7.82 -7.99 -9.09
C THR A 174 -7.13 -9.27 -8.64
N LEU A 175 -7.58 -9.79 -7.50
CA LEU A 175 -7.14 -11.08 -6.96
C LEU A 175 -8.30 -12.07 -6.99
N MET A 176 -7.98 -13.32 -7.31
CA MET A 176 -8.91 -14.44 -7.13
C MET A 176 -8.72 -15.01 -5.72
N ALA A 177 -9.74 -14.94 -4.90
CA ALA A 177 -9.74 -15.52 -3.57
C ALA A 177 -9.82 -17.08 -3.65
N PRO A 178 -9.42 -17.82 -2.58
CA PRO A 178 -9.47 -19.29 -2.56
C PRO A 178 -10.86 -19.89 -2.81
N ASP A 179 -11.91 -19.12 -2.53
CA ASP A 179 -13.32 -19.48 -2.78
C ASP A 179 -13.75 -19.30 -4.25
N GLY A 180 -12.83 -18.88 -5.14
CA GLY A 180 -13.10 -18.61 -6.55
C GLY A 180 -13.74 -17.25 -6.85
N THR A 181 -13.94 -16.39 -5.84
CA THR A 181 -14.45 -15.02 -6.05
C THR A 181 -13.35 -14.05 -6.45
N TYR A 182 -13.70 -13.04 -7.25
CA TYR A 182 -12.78 -11.96 -7.60
C TYR A 182 -12.92 -10.80 -6.61
N ARG A 183 -11.78 -10.32 -6.11
CA ARG A 183 -11.67 -9.10 -5.30
C ARG A 183 -10.94 -8.05 -6.12
N ASN A 184 -11.65 -6.96 -6.44
CA ASN A 184 -11.10 -5.84 -7.21
C ASN A 184 -10.48 -4.79 -6.29
N ASP A 185 -9.61 -3.95 -6.84
CA ASP A 185 -8.97 -2.81 -6.17
C ASP A 185 -8.17 -3.19 -4.92
N VAL A 186 -7.61 -4.41 -4.92
CA VAL A 186 -6.73 -4.86 -3.83
C VAL A 186 -5.36 -4.21 -4.01
N MET A 187 -5.08 -3.22 -3.17
CA MET A 187 -3.80 -2.50 -3.15
C MET A 187 -2.97 -2.92 -1.93
N PRO A 188 -1.64 -2.97 -2.05
CA PRO A 188 -0.74 -3.33 -0.93
C PRO A 188 -0.79 -2.35 0.24
N TYR A 189 -1.24 -1.12 -0.01
CA TYR A 189 -1.43 -0.07 0.98
C TYR A 189 -2.79 0.60 0.76
N PRO A 190 -3.51 0.99 1.84
CA PRO A 190 -4.80 1.66 1.71
C PRO A 190 -4.71 2.95 0.92
N MET A 191 -5.39 3.00 -0.23
CA MET A 191 -5.49 4.18 -1.07
C MET A 191 -6.85 4.25 -1.76
N THR A 192 -7.26 5.45 -2.13
CA THR A 192 -8.52 5.67 -2.85
C THR A 192 -8.25 5.77 -4.33
N ILE A 193 -8.76 4.82 -5.12
CA ILE A 193 -8.71 4.87 -6.58
C ILE A 193 -9.84 5.76 -7.07
N ILE A 194 -9.50 6.74 -7.90
CA ILE A 194 -10.46 7.68 -8.49
C ILE A 194 -10.26 7.71 -10.00
N GLN A 195 -11.34 7.43 -10.72
CA GLN A 195 -11.38 7.53 -12.16
C GLN A 195 -11.65 8.99 -12.56
N THR A 196 -10.78 9.56 -13.38
CA THR A 196 -10.91 10.93 -13.88
C THR A 196 -10.59 11.03 -15.36
N PRO A 197 -11.48 11.62 -16.18
CA PRO A 197 -11.19 11.89 -17.59
C PRO A 197 -10.15 13.00 -17.80
N ALA A 198 -9.80 13.76 -16.75
CA ALA A 198 -8.80 14.82 -16.81
C ALA A 198 -7.38 14.33 -17.09
N LEU A 199 -7.10 13.04 -16.86
CA LEU A 199 -5.81 12.43 -17.19
C LEU A 199 -5.78 11.80 -18.57
N SER A 200 -4.70 12.06 -19.30
CA SER A 200 -4.42 11.39 -20.56
C SER A 200 -4.18 9.90 -20.36
N ARG A 201 -4.49 9.10 -21.36
CA ARG A 201 -4.23 7.66 -21.37
C ARG A 201 -2.74 7.35 -21.16
N GLY A 202 -2.45 6.27 -20.46
CA GLY A 202 -1.10 5.85 -20.09
C GLY A 202 -0.53 6.56 -18.88
N LYS A 203 -1.21 7.57 -18.32
CA LYS A 203 -0.78 8.33 -17.16
C LYS A 203 -1.69 8.07 -15.96
N ALA A 204 -1.09 8.06 -14.75
CA ALA A 204 -1.80 8.06 -13.48
C ALA A 204 -1.13 9.07 -12.53
N VAL A 205 -1.85 9.48 -11.50
CA VAL A 205 -1.29 10.33 -10.43
C VAL A 205 -1.47 9.62 -9.10
N MET A 206 -0.39 9.50 -8.34
CA MET A 206 -0.42 9.04 -6.96
C MET A 206 -0.04 10.21 -6.05
N GLY A 207 -0.82 10.48 -5.01
CA GLY A 207 -0.52 11.63 -4.17
C GLY A 207 -1.29 11.70 -2.87
N LEU A 208 -0.90 12.66 -2.05
CA LEU A 208 -1.46 12.92 -0.73
C LEU A 208 -2.59 13.97 -0.82
N SER A 209 -3.85 13.56 -0.58
CA SER A 209 -5.00 14.47 -0.69
C SER A 209 -4.91 15.70 0.21
N ASN A 210 -4.33 15.54 1.41
CA ASN A 210 -4.15 16.61 2.39
C ASN A 210 -3.03 17.61 2.01
N ARG A 211 -2.25 17.32 0.95
CA ARG A 211 -1.15 18.17 0.46
C ARG A 211 -1.51 18.94 -0.81
N TYR A 212 -2.77 18.96 -1.20
CA TYR A 212 -3.27 19.86 -2.23
C TYR A 212 -4.04 21.00 -1.57
N LEU A 213 -3.55 22.23 -1.70
CA LEU A 213 -4.24 23.42 -1.24
C LEU A 213 -5.28 23.82 -2.30
N ALA A 214 -6.53 23.60 -2.00
CA ALA A 214 -7.64 24.08 -2.81
C ALA A 214 -8.30 25.28 -2.12
N MET A 215 -8.60 26.30 -2.90
CA MET A 215 -9.27 27.53 -2.46
C MET A 215 -10.52 27.74 -3.29
N ALA A 216 -11.60 28.10 -2.64
CA ALA A 216 -12.85 28.42 -3.31
C ALA A 216 -13.42 29.73 -2.75
N GLY A 217 -14.05 30.51 -3.62
CA GLY A 217 -14.81 31.69 -3.23
C GLY A 217 -16.14 31.34 -2.55
N THR A 218 -17.02 32.29 -2.41
CA THR A 218 -18.31 32.18 -1.68
C THR A 218 -19.29 31.16 -2.27
N ALA A 219 -19.07 30.69 -3.51
CA ALA A 219 -19.86 29.67 -4.17
C ALA A 219 -18.96 28.58 -4.73
N PRO A 220 -18.52 27.60 -3.91
CA PRO A 220 -17.57 26.56 -4.34
C PRO A 220 -18.10 25.66 -5.46
N ASN A 221 -19.42 25.49 -5.55
CA ASN A 221 -20.08 24.70 -6.61
C ASN A 221 -20.50 25.55 -7.82
N GLY A 222 -20.13 26.83 -7.85
CA GLY A 222 -20.60 27.77 -8.87
C GLY A 222 -21.97 28.35 -8.56
N ARG A 223 -22.25 29.51 -9.15
CA ARG A 223 -23.56 30.17 -9.09
C ARG A 223 -24.14 30.24 -10.49
N ILE A 224 -25.37 29.77 -10.66
CA ILE A 224 -26.11 29.88 -11.91
C ILE A 224 -26.92 31.17 -11.93
N GLU A 225 -26.75 31.92 -13.00
CA GLU A 225 -27.54 33.11 -13.36
C GLU A 225 -28.09 32.88 -14.78
N TYR A 226 -29.17 33.56 -15.13
CA TYR A 226 -29.72 33.54 -16.47
C TYR A 226 -30.00 34.92 -16.97
N SER A 227 -30.08 35.11 -18.29
CA SER A 227 -30.45 36.31 -18.97
C SER A 227 -31.38 36.00 -20.13
N ASP A 228 -32.47 36.75 -20.23
CA ASP A 228 -33.43 36.70 -21.34
C ASP A 228 -33.16 37.80 -22.39
N HIS A 229 -32.17 38.66 -22.15
CA HIS A 229 -31.90 39.85 -22.98
C HIS A 229 -30.67 39.69 -23.89
N TYR A 230 -29.75 38.80 -23.58
CA TYR A 230 -28.48 38.70 -24.32
C TYR A 230 -28.65 38.22 -25.74
N HIS A 231 -29.50 37.22 -25.98
CA HIS A 231 -29.88 36.71 -27.31
C HIS A 231 -31.38 36.93 -27.54
N PHE A 232 -31.81 38.21 -27.42
CA PHE A 232 -33.24 38.54 -27.44
C PHE A 232 -33.89 38.28 -28.80
N LEU A 233 -33.20 38.60 -29.90
CA LEU A 233 -33.71 38.39 -31.27
C LEU A 233 -33.71 36.94 -31.72
N GLU A 234 -32.84 36.13 -31.11
CA GLU A 234 -32.74 34.68 -31.35
C GLU A 234 -33.75 33.90 -30.49
N ASP A 235 -34.54 34.57 -29.65
CA ASP A 235 -35.50 33.98 -28.71
C ASP A 235 -34.85 32.92 -27.80
N GLU A 236 -33.67 33.25 -27.25
CA GLU A 236 -32.91 32.37 -26.39
C GLU A 236 -32.81 32.93 -24.96
N ARG A 237 -32.87 32.02 -24.00
CA ARG A 237 -32.45 32.27 -22.61
C ARG A 237 -31.04 31.73 -22.44
N VAL A 238 -30.11 32.59 -21.99
CA VAL A 238 -28.72 32.18 -21.76
C VAL A 238 -28.52 31.92 -20.27
N TYR A 239 -28.19 30.69 -19.94
CA TYR A 239 -27.79 30.29 -18.60
C TYR A 239 -26.28 30.41 -18.47
N LEU A 240 -25.80 30.98 -17.39
CA LEU A 240 -24.40 31.18 -17.05
C LEU A 240 -24.11 30.57 -15.71
N ILE A 241 -23.14 29.67 -15.62
CA ILE A 241 -22.54 29.26 -14.36
C ILE A 241 -21.18 29.95 -14.19
N LYS A 242 -20.92 30.49 -13.02
CA LYS A 242 -19.62 31.08 -12.65
C LYS A 242 -19.24 30.74 -11.24
N GLY A 243 -17.97 30.55 -11.00
CA GLY A 243 -17.38 30.35 -9.69
C GLY A 243 -15.93 30.81 -9.66
N TYR A 244 -15.39 30.92 -8.47
CA TYR A 244 -14.02 31.38 -8.25
C TYR A 244 -13.29 30.34 -7.43
N ALA A 245 -12.20 29.85 -7.98
CA ALA A 245 -11.38 28.85 -7.30
C ALA A 245 -9.92 28.99 -7.73
N ASN A 246 -9.03 28.42 -6.95
CA ASN A 246 -7.64 28.18 -7.30
C ASN A 246 -7.13 26.99 -6.49
N GLY A 247 -5.96 26.48 -6.84
CA GLY A 247 -5.33 25.40 -6.09
C GLY A 247 -3.91 25.14 -6.55
N MET A 248 -3.14 24.54 -5.67
CA MET A 248 -1.77 24.11 -5.96
C MET A 248 -1.32 23.01 -5.01
N PRO A 249 -0.39 22.12 -5.46
CA PRO A 249 0.33 21.24 -4.56
C PRO A 249 1.16 22.05 -3.57
N LEU A 250 1.19 21.64 -2.30
CA LEU A 250 1.99 22.31 -1.26
C LEU A 250 3.49 22.10 -1.45
N ASP A 251 3.86 20.94 -1.98
CA ASP A 251 5.24 20.59 -2.29
C ASP A 251 5.32 19.66 -3.51
N ASN A 252 6.52 19.57 -4.07
CA ASN A 252 6.73 18.77 -5.30
C ASN A 252 6.61 17.27 -5.07
N ASN A 253 6.96 16.77 -3.87
CA ASN A 253 6.97 15.34 -3.56
C ASN A 253 5.58 14.81 -3.12
N ALA A 254 4.61 15.72 -2.93
CA ALA A 254 3.25 15.35 -2.51
C ALA A 254 2.49 14.54 -3.56
N PHE A 255 2.84 14.71 -4.84
CA PHE A 255 2.19 14.04 -5.96
C PHE A 255 3.23 13.50 -6.93
N LEU A 256 3.04 12.26 -7.38
CA LEU A 256 3.85 11.60 -8.39
C LEU A 256 3.03 11.45 -9.68
N LEU A 257 3.61 11.79 -10.81
CA LEU A 257 3.07 11.45 -12.12
C LEU A 257 3.63 10.08 -12.51
N LEU A 258 2.78 9.14 -12.85
CA LEU A 258 3.12 7.77 -13.18
C LEU A 258 2.86 7.50 -14.67
N ASP A 259 3.77 6.77 -15.31
CA ASP A 259 3.55 6.16 -16.62
C ASP A 259 3.14 4.69 -16.40
N ILE A 260 1.87 4.42 -16.63
CA ILE A 260 1.24 3.09 -16.51
C ILE A 260 1.02 2.43 -17.87
N SER A 261 1.63 2.94 -18.93
CA SER A 261 1.47 2.37 -20.30
C SER A 261 1.90 0.90 -20.34
N GLY A 262 2.93 0.54 -19.59
CA GLY A 262 3.49 -0.81 -19.49
C GLY A 262 2.99 -1.63 -18.30
N LEU A 263 1.92 -1.22 -17.60
CA LEU A 263 1.40 -1.92 -16.43
C LEU A 263 0.86 -3.31 -16.85
N LYS A 264 1.31 -4.34 -16.12
CA LYS A 264 0.94 -5.73 -16.36
C LYS A 264 -0.13 -6.18 -15.37
N PRO A 265 -0.99 -7.16 -15.74
CA PRO A 265 -1.89 -7.82 -14.82
C PRO A 265 -1.14 -8.42 -13.63
N ALA A 266 -1.80 -8.49 -12.48
CA ALA A 266 -1.25 -9.16 -11.30
C ALA A 266 -1.04 -10.65 -11.59
N THR A 267 0.20 -11.13 -11.46
CA THR A 267 0.53 -12.56 -11.54
C THR A 267 0.72 -13.13 -10.14
N TRP A 268 -0.34 -13.07 -9.33
CA TRP A 268 -0.31 -13.69 -8.02
C TRP A 268 -0.60 -15.18 -8.19
N LYS A 269 0.42 -16.02 -8.01
CA LYS A 269 0.19 -17.42 -7.66
C LYS A 269 -0.20 -17.39 -6.17
N VAL A 270 -1.45 -17.63 -5.85
CA VAL A 270 -1.84 -18.07 -4.51
C VAL A 270 -1.21 -19.46 -4.39
N THR A 271 -0.02 -19.55 -3.82
CA THR A 271 0.49 -20.81 -3.31
C THR A 271 -0.43 -21.12 -2.13
N GLN A 272 -1.36 -22.05 -2.33
CA GLN A 272 -1.98 -22.69 -1.17
C GLN A 272 -0.80 -23.26 -0.39
N VAL A 273 -0.53 -22.74 0.78
CA VAL A 273 0.16 -23.47 1.81
C VAL A 273 -0.81 -24.59 2.18
N THR A 274 -0.69 -25.72 1.50
CA THR A 274 -1.27 -26.94 1.98
C THR A 274 -0.50 -27.18 3.27
N GLU A 275 -1.11 -26.95 4.41
CA GLU A 275 -0.61 -27.49 5.66
C GLU A 275 -0.54 -28.98 5.43
N THR A 276 0.65 -29.49 5.19
CA THR A 276 0.92 -30.92 5.16
C THR A 276 0.59 -31.39 6.57
N ALA A 277 -0.39 -32.27 6.70
CA ALA A 277 -0.70 -32.87 8.00
C ALA A 277 0.62 -33.35 8.63
N PRO A 278 0.81 -33.18 9.94
CA PRO A 278 2.02 -33.63 10.62
C PRO A 278 2.27 -35.10 10.27
N SER A 279 3.51 -35.45 10.03
CA SER A 279 3.94 -36.78 9.64
C SER A 279 3.65 -37.79 10.77
N ASP A 280 3.20 -39.00 10.41
CA ASP A 280 3.00 -40.15 11.31
C ASP A 280 4.25 -41.06 11.37
N ASP A 281 5.38 -40.63 10.77
CA ASP A 281 6.61 -41.40 10.76
C ASP A 281 7.38 -41.31 12.08
N ALA A 282 7.30 -42.36 12.88
CA ALA A 282 8.04 -42.56 14.13
C ALA A 282 9.33 -43.41 13.94
N THR A 283 9.91 -43.47 12.74
CA THR A 283 11.11 -44.26 12.51
C THR A 283 12.40 -43.46 12.70
N LEU A 284 13.51 -44.17 12.96
CA LEU A 284 14.86 -43.62 12.91
C LEU A 284 15.47 -43.81 11.53
N SER A 285 16.20 -42.81 11.06
CA SER A 285 17.10 -42.91 9.89
C SER A 285 18.51 -43.40 10.29
N ALA A 286 18.92 -43.16 11.55
CA ALA A 286 20.19 -43.66 12.08
C ALA A 286 20.12 -43.87 13.60
N LEU A 287 20.85 -44.89 14.09
CA LEU A 287 21.10 -45.16 15.50
C LEU A 287 22.52 -45.63 15.66
N SER A 288 23.30 -45.00 16.54
CA SER A 288 24.68 -45.39 16.84
C SER A 288 25.01 -45.23 18.33
N ILE A 289 25.91 -46.04 18.83
CA ILE A 289 26.46 -45.98 20.18
C ILE A 289 27.97 -45.85 20.05
N GLY A 290 28.47 -44.62 19.87
CA GLY A 290 29.87 -44.37 19.55
C GLY A 290 30.31 -45.14 18.32
N SER A 291 31.40 -45.88 18.45
CA SER A 291 31.94 -46.75 17.41
C SER A 291 31.52 -48.24 17.54
N LEU A 292 30.54 -48.55 18.39
CA LEU A 292 30.10 -49.92 18.62
C LEU A 292 29.36 -50.48 17.40
N ALA A 293 29.67 -51.70 17.03
CA ALA A 293 28.90 -52.40 16.01
C ALA A 293 27.58 -52.90 16.58
N LEU A 294 26.46 -52.45 16.02
CA LEU A 294 25.14 -52.99 16.37
C LEU A 294 24.92 -54.33 15.68
N SER A 295 24.40 -55.32 16.40
CA SER A 295 23.97 -56.59 15.84
C SER A 295 22.48 -56.83 16.05
N PRO A 296 21.69 -56.96 15.01
CA PRO A 296 22.05 -56.78 13.59
C PRO A 296 22.45 -55.32 13.28
N ALA A 297 23.02 -55.08 12.10
CA ALA A 297 23.31 -53.72 11.63
C ALA A 297 22.02 -52.91 11.60
N PHE A 298 22.14 -51.57 11.88
CA PHE A 298 20.97 -50.71 11.98
C PHE A 298 20.11 -50.73 10.70
N ALA A 299 18.83 -50.93 10.87
CA ALA A 299 17.80 -50.76 9.85
C ALA A 299 16.54 -50.15 10.50
N SER A 300 15.89 -49.17 9.84
CA SER A 300 14.73 -48.41 10.37
C SER A 300 13.56 -49.30 10.81
N GLY A 301 13.38 -50.46 10.22
CA GLY A 301 12.34 -51.42 10.56
C GLY A 301 12.68 -52.33 11.77
N THR A 302 13.97 -52.48 12.11
CA THR A 302 14.43 -53.32 13.22
C THR A 302 14.45 -52.52 14.52
N VAL A 303 13.89 -53.05 15.57
CA VAL A 303 13.71 -52.34 16.84
C VAL A 303 14.55 -52.90 18.00
N THR A 304 15.27 -54.01 17.78
CA THR A 304 16.07 -54.66 18.83
C THR A 304 17.46 -54.95 18.34
N TYR A 305 18.46 -54.54 19.10
CA TYR A 305 19.88 -54.68 18.81
C TYR A 305 20.68 -55.12 20.04
N THR A 306 21.86 -55.66 19.78
CA THR A 306 22.88 -55.91 20.80
C THR A 306 24.19 -55.25 20.38
N ALA A 307 25.00 -54.89 21.38
CA ALA A 307 26.37 -54.40 21.22
C ALA A 307 27.25 -54.80 22.39
N GLU A 308 28.55 -54.87 22.23
CA GLU A 308 29.52 -55.17 23.27
C GLU A 308 30.52 -54.05 23.42
N THR A 309 30.98 -53.79 24.64
CA THR A 309 31.95 -52.75 24.93
C THR A 309 32.85 -53.10 26.14
N THR A 310 34.08 -52.61 26.09
CA THR A 310 34.99 -52.53 27.24
C THR A 310 35.10 -51.08 27.77
N ASN A 311 34.54 -50.13 27.05
CA ASN A 311 34.60 -48.71 27.41
C ASN A 311 33.73 -48.41 28.66
N ALA A 312 34.12 -47.42 29.42
CA ALA A 312 33.30 -46.92 30.52
C ALA A 312 32.06 -46.15 30.03
N THR A 313 32.20 -45.45 28.87
CA THR A 313 31.15 -44.63 28.29
C THR A 313 31.16 -44.70 26.78
N ASN A 314 30.02 -44.51 26.12
CA ASN A 314 29.90 -44.29 24.67
C ASN A 314 28.77 -43.28 24.41
N THR A 315 28.91 -42.45 23.38
CA THR A 315 27.87 -41.48 22.97
C THR A 315 26.73 -42.21 22.29
N VAL A 316 25.48 -41.94 22.72
CA VAL A 316 24.28 -42.48 22.06
C VAL A 316 23.72 -41.41 21.14
N THR A 317 23.64 -41.70 19.86
CA THR A 317 23.10 -40.77 18.82
C THR A 317 21.99 -41.45 18.05
N ALA A 318 20.81 -40.84 18.03
CA ALA A 318 19.68 -41.28 17.27
C ALA A 318 19.21 -40.12 16.36
N VAL A 319 18.93 -40.42 15.10
CA VAL A 319 18.45 -39.46 14.11
C VAL A 319 17.06 -39.89 13.64
N PRO A 320 16.03 -39.09 13.78
CA PRO A 320 14.70 -39.45 13.27
C PRO A 320 14.68 -39.41 11.75
N SER A 321 13.76 -40.14 11.12
CA SER A 321 13.50 -40.05 9.70
C SER A 321 12.77 -38.78 9.34
N ASP A 322 11.82 -38.38 10.17
CA ASP A 322 11.12 -37.09 10.07
C ASP A 322 11.71 -36.08 11.07
N ALA A 323 12.07 -34.90 10.58
CA ALA A 323 12.69 -33.85 11.41
C ALA A 323 11.75 -33.27 12.49
N GLY A 324 10.43 -33.46 12.34
CA GLY A 324 9.43 -33.05 13.34
C GLY A 324 9.19 -34.09 14.44
N ALA A 325 9.77 -35.28 14.35
CA ALA A 325 9.60 -36.31 15.36
C ALA A 325 10.47 -36.03 16.62
N GLU A 326 9.90 -36.29 17.78
CA GLU A 326 10.60 -36.17 19.06
C GLU A 326 11.33 -37.46 19.43
N ILE A 327 12.55 -37.31 19.97
CA ILE A 327 13.36 -38.45 20.49
C ILE A 327 13.60 -38.31 21.94
N GLU A 328 13.35 -39.40 22.69
CA GLU A 328 13.74 -39.58 24.09
C GLU A 328 14.67 -40.77 24.23
N VAL A 329 15.87 -40.56 24.81
CA VAL A 329 16.86 -41.59 25.05
C VAL A 329 16.92 -41.94 26.55
N LEU A 330 16.77 -43.21 26.86
CA LEU A 330 16.84 -43.77 28.20
C LEU A 330 17.96 -44.80 28.30
N VAL A 331 18.84 -44.72 29.29
CA VAL A 331 19.88 -45.69 29.60
C VAL A 331 19.62 -46.25 30.97
N ASN A 332 19.40 -47.56 31.08
CA ASN A 332 19.00 -48.22 32.32
C ASN A 332 17.81 -47.50 33.01
N ASN A 333 16.81 -47.08 32.23
CA ASN A 333 15.60 -46.30 32.61
C ASN A 333 15.90 -44.85 33.11
N ARG A 334 17.12 -44.37 32.93
CA ARG A 334 17.46 -42.97 33.21
C ARG A 334 17.55 -42.17 31.93
N LYS A 335 16.82 -41.03 31.83
CA LYS A 335 16.87 -40.15 30.68
C LYS A 335 18.22 -39.48 30.55
N ILE A 336 18.73 -39.45 29.31
CA ILE A 336 19.90 -38.70 28.88
C ILE A 336 19.57 -37.89 27.63
N ASP A 337 20.34 -36.87 27.37
CA ASP A 337 20.17 -36.09 26.11
C ASP A 337 20.71 -36.90 24.93
N ASN A 338 20.01 -36.81 23.82
CA ASN A 338 20.48 -37.42 22.56
C ASN A 338 21.82 -36.79 22.15
N GLY A 339 22.79 -37.60 21.75
CA GLY A 339 24.16 -37.17 21.51
C GLY A 339 25.05 -37.10 22.75
N SER A 340 24.55 -37.46 23.95
CA SER A 340 25.31 -37.49 25.19
C SER A 340 25.95 -38.87 25.44
N ALA A 341 26.96 -38.88 26.32
CA ALA A 341 27.63 -40.11 26.73
C ALA A 341 26.80 -40.91 27.74
N ALA A 342 26.52 -42.15 27.42
CA ALA A 342 25.97 -43.14 28.34
C ALA A 342 27.07 -43.77 29.15
N THR A 343 26.88 -43.94 30.47
CA THR A 343 27.82 -44.65 31.39
C THR A 343 27.37 -46.09 31.60
N TRP A 344 28.25 -47.04 31.37
CA TRP A 344 27.93 -48.46 31.43
C TRP A 344 28.30 -49.08 32.78
N GLN A 345 27.36 -49.88 33.29
CA GLN A 345 27.64 -50.81 34.41
C GLN A 345 28.19 -52.12 33.85
N THR A 346 29.05 -52.81 34.62
CA THR A 346 29.54 -54.16 34.25
C THR A 346 28.37 -55.11 34.04
N GLY A 347 28.37 -55.85 32.95
CA GLY A 347 27.27 -56.70 32.53
C GLY A 347 26.30 -56.02 31.59
N SER A 348 25.02 -56.38 31.63
CA SER A 348 24.02 -55.95 30.65
C SER A 348 23.44 -54.57 30.99
N ASN A 349 23.46 -53.65 30.01
CA ASN A 349 22.84 -52.33 30.06
C ASN A 349 21.78 -52.23 28.95
N THR A 350 20.73 -51.49 29.21
CA THR A 350 19.65 -51.29 28.22
C THR A 350 19.57 -49.83 27.80
N VAL A 351 19.67 -49.58 26.48
CA VAL A 351 19.38 -48.29 25.86
C VAL A 351 18.03 -48.38 25.18
N LYS A 352 17.10 -47.48 25.55
CA LYS A 352 15.81 -47.34 24.84
C LYS A 352 15.78 -46.00 24.16
N VAL A 353 15.41 -45.97 22.89
CA VAL A 353 15.14 -44.74 22.13
C VAL A 353 13.69 -44.73 21.75
N ASN A 354 12.92 -43.87 22.40
CA ASN A 354 11.51 -43.65 22.12
C ASN A 354 11.40 -42.55 21.07
N VAL A 355 10.74 -42.82 19.97
CA VAL A 355 10.46 -41.86 18.89
C VAL A 355 8.97 -41.62 18.86
N THR A 356 8.57 -40.37 18.94
CA THR A 356 7.18 -39.93 18.78
C THR A 356 7.10 -39.12 17.48
N ALA A 357 6.22 -39.52 16.56
CA ALA A 357 6.03 -38.82 15.29
C ALA A 357 5.55 -37.38 15.49
N ALA A 358 5.68 -36.54 14.48
CA ALA A 358 5.27 -35.13 14.51
C ALA A 358 3.76 -34.94 14.77
N ASP A 359 2.92 -35.93 14.43
CA ASP A 359 1.48 -35.94 14.72
C ASP A 359 1.15 -36.22 16.20
N GLY A 360 2.15 -36.62 17.00
CA GLY A 360 2.03 -37.00 18.40
C GLY A 360 1.36 -38.36 18.66
N THR A 361 0.88 -39.06 17.65
CA THR A 361 0.09 -40.30 17.79
C THR A 361 0.94 -41.56 17.59
N ALA A 362 1.72 -41.63 16.51
CA ALA A 362 2.56 -42.76 16.22
C ALA A 362 3.82 -42.76 17.12
N LYS A 363 4.12 -43.90 17.72
CA LYS A 363 5.29 -44.11 18.59
C LYS A 363 6.03 -45.38 18.25
N LYS A 364 7.35 -45.34 18.31
CA LYS A 364 8.21 -46.49 18.10
C LYS A 364 9.36 -46.48 19.08
N THR A 365 9.71 -47.62 19.66
CA THR A 365 10.81 -47.78 20.61
C THR A 365 11.87 -48.70 20.04
N TYR A 366 13.09 -48.19 19.96
CA TYR A 366 14.28 -49.00 19.61
C TYR A 366 15.02 -49.35 20.90
N THR A 367 15.40 -50.59 21.02
CA THR A 367 16.11 -51.12 22.22
C THR A 367 17.45 -51.69 21.84
N VAL A 368 18.50 -51.22 22.49
CA VAL A 368 19.88 -51.80 22.33
C VAL A 368 20.33 -52.34 23.66
N THR A 369 20.68 -53.64 23.72
CA THR A 369 21.31 -54.25 24.86
C THR A 369 22.83 -54.12 24.72
N VAL A 370 23.49 -53.36 25.58
CA VAL A 370 24.92 -53.14 25.57
C VAL A 370 25.55 -53.97 26.69
N THR A 371 26.39 -54.96 26.35
CA THR A 371 27.09 -55.77 27.36
C THR A 371 28.50 -55.22 27.56
N LYS A 372 28.78 -54.82 28.81
CA LYS A 372 30.12 -54.36 29.19
C LYS A 372 30.89 -55.47 29.91
N SER A 373 31.99 -55.88 29.34
CA SER A 373 32.96 -56.78 29.95
C SER A 373 33.93 -56.04 30.84
#